data_8893eb7b97a1df9896b9aa452a749676
#
_entry.id   8893eb7b97a1df9896b9aa452a749676
#
_cell.length_a   1.000
_cell.length_b   1.000
_cell.length_c   1.000
_cell.angle_alpha   90.00
_cell.angle_beta   90.00
_cell.angle_gamma   90.00
#
_symmetry.space_group_name_H-M   'P 1'
#
loop_
_entity.id
_entity.type
_entity.pdbx_description
1 polymer ?
#
loop_
_entity_poly.entity_id
_entity_poly.type
_entity_poly.pdbx_seq_one_letter_code
_entity_poly.pdbx_strand_id
1 'polypeptide(L)'
;MSREAVEAPPVIRDVPGQEHAAAFLARAVVHPSHAYLFTGPEGSGKRLGMRAFAAALLCPTGGCGDCRACRLALGERHPNMVLLEPGGPDILVGRDSADTNTARWLVGQAYLTPIEPGTKVMVVLQADRLRVEAADVLLKVLEEPPRDTVFVLLSARPDEIPETVRSRCQEVSFPPLSESFVVETLVREGFPEDRARLACRLAGGNLGRARRIVRDEAGLGFRAAALEALETAGRGSAGPLAAAEKLTAAAKEFRTRLAAELDEELSPYMDSRGRPEDAYRGVVRRIQEQHDRRTRRAEREFLDSALLALSAYYRDRVAVAAGAGDVVINLDLRAAGGRGPSDGTAGQAMGAIEEARADLADETNLNPRLVLERMFLRLSALSAA
;
A
#
# COMPACT_ATOMS: atom_id res chain seq x y z
N MET A 1 31.27 8.79 27.32
CA MET A 1 31.56 8.15 26.03
C MET A 1 30.78 8.93 24.96
N SER A 2 31.49 9.71 24.15
CA SER A 2 30.90 10.51 23.07
C SER A 2 30.21 9.59 22.08
N ARG A 3 28.93 9.81 21.82
CA ARG A 3 28.18 9.15 20.73
C ARG A 3 28.77 9.71 19.42
N GLU A 4 29.71 9.00 18.82
CA GLU A 4 30.09 9.27 17.44
C GLU A 4 28.81 9.20 16.61
N ALA A 5 28.49 10.30 15.94
CA ALA A 5 27.37 10.34 15.01
C ALA A 5 27.73 9.46 13.82
N VAL A 6 27.20 8.24 13.78
CA VAL A 6 27.34 7.37 12.61
C VAL A 6 26.67 8.07 11.43
N GLU A 7 27.47 8.46 10.45
CA GLU A 7 26.94 9.08 9.24
C GLU A 7 26.01 8.08 8.53
N ALA A 8 24.76 8.49 8.29
CA ALA A 8 23.77 7.62 7.69
C ALA A 8 24.17 7.25 6.26
N PRO A 9 24.13 5.95 5.88
CA PRO A 9 24.37 5.52 4.51
C PRO A 9 23.52 6.31 3.50
N PRO A 10 24.04 6.63 2.30
CA PRO A 10 23.31 7.38 1.28
C PRO A 10 21.88 6.86 1.05
N VAL A 11 21.71 5.55 0.87
CA VAL A 11 20.39 4.93 0.64
C VAL A 11 19.41 5.13 1.81
N ILE A 12 19.89 5.27 3.05
CA ILE A 12 19.05 5.48 4.24
C ILE A 12 18.70 6.96 4.39
N ARG A 13 19.62 7.87 4.06
CA ARG A 13 19.33 9.32 4.04
C ARG A 13 18.19 9.68 3.07
N ASP A 14 18.05 8.90 2.01
CA ASP A 14 17.02 9.10 0.99
C ASP A 14 15.64 8.54 1.36
N VAL A 15 15.41 8.11 2.62
CA VAL A 15 14.07 7.73 3.10
C VAL A 15 13.29 8.99 3.51
N PRO A 16 12.39 9.48 2.67
CA PRO A 16 11.84 10.81 2.80
C PRO A 16 10.83 10.90 3.95
N GLY A 17 10.93 11.98 4.76
CA GLY A 17 9.98 12.29 5.84
C GLY A 17 9.98 11.31 7.01
N GLN A 18 11.08 10.53 7.18
CA GLN A 18 11.20 9.50 8.21
C GLN A 18 12.55 9.60 8.94
N GLU A 19 12.91 10.79 9.39
CA GLU A 19 14.24 11.09 9.97
C GLU A 19 14.56 10.18 11.16
N HIS A 20 13.58 9.91 12.05
CA HIS A 20 13.77 9.04 13.21
C HIS A 20 14.03 7.58 12.81
N ALA A 21 13.24 7.05 11.87
CA ALA A 21 13.44 5.71 11.34
C ALA A 21 14.78 5.62 10.61
N ALA A 22 15.13 6.60 9.78
CA ALA A 22 16.41 6.66 9.08
C ALA A 22 17.60 6.69 10.04
N ALA A 23 17.56 7.51 11.08
CA ALA A 23 18.60 7.57 12.11
C ALA A 23 18.73 6.26 12.89
N PHE A 24 17.62 5.58 13.17
CA PHE A 24 17.63 4.26 13.80
C PHE A 24 18.27 3.22 12.88
N LEU A 25 17.83 3.14 11.62
CA LEU A 25 18.32 2.19 10.63
C LEU A 25 19.81 2.39 10.31
N ALA A 26 20.28 3.64 10.25
CA ALA A 26 21.70 3.94 10.06
C ALA A 26 22.58 3.30 11.14
N ARG A 27 22.15 3.33 12.41
CA ARG A 27 22.84 2.65 13.51
C ARG A 27 22.72 1.12 13.40
N ALA A 28 21.52 0.64 13.03
CA ALA A 28 21.23 -0.78 12.91
C ALA A 28 22.03 -1.48 11.80
N VAL A 29 22.47 -0.76 10.77
CA VAL A 29 23.33 -1.31 9.71
C VAL A 29 24.70 -1.72 10.26
N VAL A 30 25.25 -0.99 11.23
CA VAL A 30 26.57 -1.28 11.80
C VAL A 30 26.55 -2.52 12.68
N HIS A 31 25.48 -2.68 13.46
CA HIS A 31 25.27 -3.84 14.35
C HIS A 31 23.82 -4.31 14.19
N PRO A 32 23.51 -5.07 13.13
CA PRO A 32 22.16 -5.49 12.86
C PRO A 32 21.66 -6.50 13.91
N SER A 33 20.45 -6.26 14.39
CA SER A 33 19.67 -7.27 15.10
C SER A 33 19.15 -8.32 14.13
N HIS A 34 18.78 -9.46 14.62
CA HIS A 34 18.26 -10.55 13.80
C HIS A 34 16.86 -10.31 13.23
N ALA A 35 16.04 -9.47 13.88
CA ALA A 35 14.67 -9.19 13.43
C ALA A 35 14.22 -7.78 13.73
N TYR A 36 13.51 -7.18 12.79
CA TYR A 36 12.90 -5.85 12.87
C TYR A 36 11.42 -5.90 12.50
N LEU A 37 10.62 -5.10 13.20
CA LEU A 37 9.21 -4.88 12.88
C LEU A 37 9.02 -3.40 12.50
N PHE A 38 8.74 -3.13 11.24
CA PHE A 38 8.46 -1.79 10.74
C PHE A 38 6.96 -1.51 10.85
N THR A 39 6.58 -0.59 11.73
CA THR A 39 5.19 -0.25 12.05
C THR A 39 4.80 1.12 11.51
N GLY A 40 3.53 1.31 11.23
CA GLY A 40 2.96 2.59 10.78
C GLY A 40 1.90 2.42 9.68
N PRO A 41 1.13 3.47 9.37
CA PRO A 41 0.03 3.38 8.42
C PRO A 41 0.52 3.07 7.00
N GLU A 42 -0.39 2.65 6.13
CA GLU A 42 -0.08 2.46 4.72
C GLU A 42 0.44 3.76 4.09
N GLY A 43 1.49 3.64 3.26
CA GLY A 43 2.09 4.80 2.58
C GLY A 43 3.02 5.65 3.43
N SER A 44 3.28 5.28 4.69
CA SER A 44 4.25 5.98 5.56
C SER A 44 5.72 5.80 5.15
N GLY A 45 6.01 5.01 4.11
CA GLY A 45 7.39 4.79 3.63
C GLY A 45 8.07 3.52 4.17
N LYS A 46 7.38 2.66 4.94
CA LYS A 46 7.93 1.39 5.47
C LYS A 46 8.64 0.53 4.40
N ARG A 47 7.99 0.33 3.24
CA ARG A 47 8.59 -0.48 2.15
C ARG A 47 9.83 0.19 1.56
N LEU A 48 9.84 1.52 1.47
CA LEU A 48 11.02 2.27 1.03
C LEU A 48 12.13 2.16 2.07
N GLY A 49 11.82 2.34 3.37
CA GLY A 49 12.76 2.14 4.46
C GLY A 49 13.35 0.72 4.49
N MET A 50 12.52 -0.30 4.27
CA MET A 50 12.96 -1.70 4.16
C MET A 50 13.92 -1.90 2.98
N ARG A 51 13.61 -1.35 1.79
CA ARG A 51 14.50 -1.41 0.63
C ARG A 51 15.86 -0.75 0.89
N ALA A 52 15.83 0.44 1.50
CA ALA A 52 17.02 1.19 1.88
C ALA A 52 17.86 0.42 2.90
N PHE A 53 17.22 -0.15 3.92
CA PHE A 53 17.88 -0.96 4.94
C PHE A 53 18.48 -2.24 4.36
N ALA A 54 17.71 -2.97 3.53
CA ALA A 54 18.21 -4.15 2.82
C ALA A 54 19.41 -3.79 1.89
N ALA A 55 19.31 -2.67 1.17
CA ALA A 55 20.41 -2.21 0.31
C ALA A 55 21.66 -1.89 1.12
N ALA A 56 21.54 -1.30 2.31
CA ALA A 56 22.66 -1.02 3.18
C ALA A 56 23.31 -2.30 3.74
N LEU A 57 22.50 -3.30 4.15
CA LEU A 57 22.98 -4.59 4.65
C LEU A 57 23.65 -5.45 3.57
N LEU A 58 23.17 -5.37 2.33
CA LEU A 58 23.66 -6.19 1.21
C LEU A 58 24.79 -5.53 0.43
N CYS A 59 25.05 -4.25 0.66
CA CYS A 59 26.09 -3.49 -0.02
C CYS A 59 27.45 -3.71 0.64
N PRO A 60 28.51 -4.08 -0.11
CA PRO A 60 29.85 -4.23 0.44
C PRO A 60 30.42 -2.97 1.11
N THR A 61 29.92 -1.80 0.71
CA THR A 61 30.32 -0.49 1.27
C THR A 61 29.27 0.14 2.18
N GLY A 62 28.29 -0.66 2.67
CA GLY A 62 27.30 -0.23 3.64
C GLY A 62 26.20 0.69 3.09
N GLY A 63 25.86 0.63 1.79
CA GLY A 63 24.69 1.35 1.25
C GLY A 63 25.01 2.58 0.41
N CYS A 64 25.94 2.46 -0.54
CA CYS A 64 26.34 3.58 -1.43
C CYS A 64 25.24 4.09 -2.38
N GLY A 65 24.21 3.27 -2.70
CA GLY A 65 23.13 3.61 -3.63
C GLY A 65 23.37 3.20 -5.09
N ASP A 66 24.59 3.23 -5.55
CA ASP A 66 24.95 3.12 -6.98
C ASP A 66 25.47 1.76 -7.43
N CYS A 67 25.94 0.92 -6.51
CA CYS A 67 26.48 -0.39 -6.87
C CYS A 67 25.38 -1.38 -7.31
N ARG A 68 25.79 -2.48 -7.93
CA ARG A 68 24.86 -3.54 -8.38
C ARG A 68 23.98 -4.07 -7.23
N ALA A 69 24.59 -4.32 -6.07
CA ALA A 69 23.84 -4.82 -4.90
C ALA A 69 22.76 -3.83 -4.45
N CYS A 70 23.10 -2.54 -4.32
CA CYS A 70 22.13 -1.49 -3.97
C CYS A 70 20.99 -1.41 -4.99
N ARG A 71 21.28 -1.34 -6.29
CA ARG A 71 20.24 -1.26 -7.32
C ARG A 71 19.30 -2.46 -7.30
N LEU A 72 19.85 -3.66 -7.11
CA LEU A 72 19.04 -4.88 -7.02
C LEU A 72 18.18 -4.91 -5.74
N ALA A 73 18.72 -4.52 -4.59
CA ALA A 73 18.01 -4.50 -3.32
C ALA A 73 16.90 -3.42 -3.30
N LEU A 74 17.19 -2.21 -3.79
CA LEU A 74 16.21 -1.14 -3.94
C LEU A 74 15.07 -1.54 -4.90
N GLY A 75 15.39 -2.38 -5.90
CA GLY A 75 14.40 -2.98 -6.81
C GLY A 75 13.75 -4.27 -6.30
N GLU A 76 14.02 -4.72 -5.06
CA GLU A 76 13.54 -5.98 -4.47
C GLU A 76 13.91 -7.23 -5.30
N ARG A 77 15.06 -7.19 -5.97
CA ARG A 77 15.54 -8.25 -6.88
C ARG A 77 16.91 -8.84 -6.51
N HIS A 78 17.44 -8.46 -5.34
CA HIS A 78 18.73 -9.00 -4.90
C HIS A 78 18.62 -10.50 -4.59
N PRO A 79 19.58 -11.37 -5.02
CA PRO A 79 19.52 -12.82 -4.82
C PRO A 79 19.39 -13.25 -3.34
N ASN A 80 20.03 -12.50 -2.43
CA ASN A 80 19.95 -12.74 -0.99
C ASN A 80 18.76 -12.04 -0.30
N MET A 81 17.83 -11.48 -1.04
CA MET A 81 16.63 -10.85 -0.52
C MET A 81 15.41 -11.69 -0.89
N VAL A 82 14.72 -12.21 0.11
CA VAL A 82 13.54 -13.07 -0.05
C VAL A 82 12.34 -12.35 0.51
N LEU A 83 11.29 -12.19 -0.31
CA LEU A 83 10.06 -11.53 0.08
C LEU A 83 8.91 -12.53 0.18
N LEU A 84 8.25 -12.53 1.32
CA LEU A 84 6.96 -13.16 1.53
C LEU A 84 5.88 -12.08 1.40
N GLU A 85 5.09 -12.15 0.34
CA GLU A 85 3.95 -11.28 0.10
C GLU A 85 2.67 -12.10 0.13
N PRO A 86 1.61 -11.70 0.86
CA PRO A 86 0.36 -12.45 0.90
C PRO A 86 -0.18 -12.71 -0.51
N GLY A 87 -0.49 -13.97 -0.81
CA GLY A 87 -1.13 -14.37 -2.08
C GLY A 87 -2.65 -14.19 -2.04
N GLY A 88 -3.23 -13.94 -0.87
CA GLY A 88 -4.65 -13.79 -0.56
C GLY A 88 -4.85 -12.95 0.70
N PRO A 89 -5.99 -13.11 1.42
CA PRO A 89 -6.28 -12.33 2.62
C PRO A 89 -5.27 -12.57 3.73
N ASP A 90 -4.75 -13.79 3.83
CA ASP A 90 -3.86 -14.22 4.91
C ASP A 90 -2.53 -14.76 4.38
N ILE A 91 -1.51 -14.71 5.25
CA ILE A 91 -0.28 -15.51 5.09
C ILE A 91 -0.51 -16.86 5.75
N LEU A 92 -0.48 -17.90 4.93
CA LEU A 92 -0.73 -19.27 5.36
C LEU A 92 0.55 -19.99 5.79
N VAL A 93 0.39 -21.09 6.52
CA VAL A 93 1.52 -21.98 6.92
C VAL A 93 2.24 -22.55 5.69
N GLY A 94 1.47 -23.02 4.70
CA GLY A 94 1.98 -23.82 3.59
C GLY A 94 2.09 -25.32 3.93
N ARG A 95 2.03 -26.16 2.91
CA ARG A 95 2.14 -27.64 3.05
C ARG A 95 3.58 -28.04 3.35
N ASP A 96 4.51 -27.50 2.59
CA ASP A 96 5.95 -27.72 2.70
C ASP A 96 6.75 -26.48 2.29
N SER A 97 8.07 -26.60 2.25
CA SER A 97 8.98 -25.50 1.85
C SER A 97 8.98 -25.18 0.36
N ALA A 98 8.31 -25.96 -0.48
CA ALA A 98 8.15 -25.70 -1.92
C ALA A 98 6.89 -24.85 -2.21
N ASP A 99 5.97 -24.77 -1.27
CA ASP A 99 4.73 -24.00 -1.37
C ASP A 99 5.03 -22.51 -1.18
N THR A 100 5.34 -21.84 -2.28
CA THR A 100 5.84 -20.46 -2.29
C THR A 100 4.84 -19.46 -1.67
N ASN A 101 5.37 -18.34 -1.15
CA ASN A 101 4.59 -17.29 -0.45
C ASN A 101 3.83 -17.79 0.80
N THR A 102 4.42 -18.72 1.52
CA THR A 102 3.92 -19.24 2.80
C THR A 102 4.98 -19.11 3.90
N ALA A 103 4.56 -19.18 5.17
CA ALA A 103 5.50 -19.08 6.28
C ALA A 103 6.55 -20.21 6.26
N ARG A 104 6.15 -21.44 5.97
CA ARG A 104 7.05 -22.60 5.89
C ARG A 104 8.05 -22.47 4.75
N TRP A 105 7.63 -21.92 3.60
CA TRP A 105 8.54 -21.63 2.51
C TRP A 105 9.60 -20.60 2.94
N LEU A 106 9.17 -19.48 3.57
CA LEU A 106 10.10 -18.43 4.02
C LEU A 106 11.15 -19.00 5.00
N VAL A 107 10.71 -19.81 5.98
CA VAL A 107 11.59 -20.50 6.92
C VAL A 107 12.56 -21.42 6.18
N GLY A 108 12.07 -22.21 5.22
CA GLY A 108 12.93 -23.04 4.36
C GLY A 108 13.98 -22.21 3.61
N GLN A 109 13.59 -21.06 3.06
CA GLN A 109 14.52 -20.14 2.38
C GLN A 109 15.56 -19.57 3.34
N ALA A 110 15.22 -19.32 4.62
CA ALA A 110 16.16 -18.78 5.60
C ALA A 110 17.35 -19.73 5.84
N TYR A 111 17.12 -21.04 5.86
CA TYR A 111 18.17 -22.05 6.09
C TYR A 111 19.01 -22.39 4.85
N LEU A 112 18.60 -21.97 3.65
CA LEU A 112 19.43 -22.16 2.46
C LEU A 112 20.66 -21.27 2.52
N THR A 113 21.79 -21.75 1.96
CA THR A 113 23.00 -20.94 1.82
C THR A 113 22.72 -19.68 0.97
N PRO A 114 23.22 -18.50 1.37
CA PRO A 114 23.15 -17.30 0.56
C PRO A 114 23.73 -17.54 -0.85
N ILE A 115 23.09 -16.99 -1.88
CA ILE A 115 23.56 -17.11 -3.27
C ILE A 115 24.83 -16.29 -3.49
N GLU A 116 24.88 -15.09 -2.90
CA GLU A 116 26.07 -14.24 -2.87
C GLU A 116 26.63 -14.21 -1.44
N PRO A 117 27.96 -14.17 -1.23
CA PRO A 117 28.54 -14.09 0.12
C PRO A 117 28.01 -12.88 0.89
N GLY A 118 27.72 -13.05 2.18
CA GLY A 118 27.26 -11.98 3.07
C GLY A 118 25.86 -12.21 3.63
N THR A 119 25.21 -11.13 4.02
CA THR A 119 23.91 -11.12 4.70
C THR A 119 22.80 -11.61 3.79
N LYS A 120 21.81 -12.30 4.40
CA LYS A 120 20.51 -12.62 3.79
C LYS A 120 19.42 -11.79 4.47
N VAL A 121 18.53 -11.20 3.67
CA VAL A 121 17.42 -10.39 4.16
C VAL A 121 16.08 -11.08 3.85
N MET A 122 15.36 -11.45 4.89
CA MET A 122 14.07 -12.12 4.83
C MET A 122 12.98 -11.11 5.14
N VAL A 123 12.08 -10.85 4.21
CA VAL A 123 11.07 -9.80 4.34
C VAL A 123 9.67 -10.41 4.38
N VAL A 124 8.87 -9.99 5.36
CA VAL A 124 7.44 -10.32 5.44
C VAL A 124 6.65 -9.03 5.21
N LEU A 125 6.00 -8.93 4.06
CA LEU A 125 5.11 -7.81 3.76
C LEU A 125 3.73 -8.07 4.36
N GLN A 126 3.10 -7.03 4.94
CA GLN A 126 1.79 -7.14 5.59
C GLN A 126 1.77 -8.24 6.67
N ALA A 127 2.69 -8.17 7.62
CA ALA A 127 2.83 -9.17 8.69
C ALA A 127 1.60 -9.23 9.62
N ASP A 128 0.75 -8.21 9.64
CA ASP A 128 -0.57 -8.22 10.26
C ASP A 128 -1.54 -9.25 9.65
N ARG A 129 -1.22 -9.82 8.48
CA ARG A 129 -1.98 -10.90 7.84
C ARG A 129 -1.45 -12.30 8.16
N LEU A 130 -0.48 -12.41 9.05
CA LEU A 130 -0.02 -13.71 9.54
C LEU A 130 -1.12 -14.37 10.36
N ARG A 131 -1.61 -15.54 9.93
CA ARG A 131 -2.42 -16.40 10.80
C ARG A 131 -1.58 -16.88 11.99
N VAL A 132 -2.24 -17.18 13.09
CA VAL A 132 -1.57 -17.63 14.33
C VAL A 132 -0.64 -18.81 14.04
N GLU A 133 -1.11 -19.80 13.29
CA GLU A 133 -0.33 -20.99 12.94
C GLU A 133 0.87 -20.67 12.03
N ALA A 134 0.74 -19.64 11.17
CA ALA A 134 1.83 -19.17 10.33
C ALA A 134 2.87 -18.38 11.14
N ALA A 135 2.40 -17.60 12.12
CA ALA A 135 3.26 -16.90 13.06
C ALA A 135 4.09 -17.90 13.90
N ASP A 136 3.46 -18.99 14.40
CA ASP A 136 4.14 -20.04 15.17
C ASP A 136 5.29 -20.69 14.39
N VAL A 137 5.12 -20.90 13.08
CA VAL A 137 6.18 -21.43 12.22
C VAL A 137 7.38 -20.48 12.16
N LEU A 138 7.15 -19.16 12.21
CA LEU A 138 8.23 -18.16 12.21
C LEU A 138 8.93 -18.03 13.55
N LEU A 139 8.30 -18.37 14.68
CA LEU A 139 8.89 -18.19 16.01
C LEU A 139 10.24 -18.88 16.13
N LYS A 140 10.35 -20.12 15.65
CA LYS A 140 11.60 -20.88 15.74
C LYS A 140 12.78 -20.17 15.06
N VAL A 141 12.54 -19.58 13.90
CA VAL A 141 13.61 -18.91 13.15
C VAL A 141 13.87 -17.49 13.65
N LEU A 142 12.90 -16.89 14.35
CA LEU A 142 13.08 -15.61 15.04
C LEU A 142 13.81 -15.78 16.39
N GLU A 143 13.67 -16.93 17.05
CA GLU A 143 14.41 -17.26 18.28
C GLU A 143 15.86 -17.66 18.00
N GLU A 144 16.05 -18.54 17.02
CA GLU A 144 17.35 -19.09 16.63
C GLU A 144 17.60 -18.83 15.14
N PRO A 145 17.88 -17.57 14.73
CA PRO A 145 18.07 -17.22 13.36
C PRO A 145 19.34 -17.85 12.78
N PRO A 146 19.31 -18.27 11.50
CA PRO A 146 20.54 -18.68 10.82
C PRO A 146 21.55 -17.52 10.81
N ARG A 147 22.84 -17.87 10.79
CA ARG A 147 23.92 -16.87 10.75
C ARG A 147 23.73 -15.93 9.56
N ASP A 148 24.10 -14.68 9.75
CA ASP A 148 24.07 -13.64 8.73
C ASP A 148 22.68 -13.43 8.08
N THR A 149 21.60 -13.73 8.82
CA THR A 149 20.21 -13.59 8.36
C THR A 149 19.49 -12.53 9.18
N VAL A 150 18.88 -11.56 8.48
CA VAL A 150 18.09 -10.47 9.09
C VAL A 150 16.65 -10.57 8.59
N PHE A 151 15.69 -10.58 9.53
CA PHE A 151 14.27 -10.55 9.24
C PHE A 151 13.74 -9.12 9.32
N VAL A 152 12.89 -8.73 8.36
CA VAL A 152 12.20 -7.43 8.36
C VAL A 152 10.72 -7.66 8.10
N LEU A 153 9.90 -7.46 9.13
CA LEU A 153 8.45 -7.58 9.08
C LEU A 153 7.84 -6.19 8.91
N LEU A 154 6.89 -6.02 8.00
CA LEU A 154 6.18 -4.75 7.78
C LEU A 154 4.72 -4.92 8.17
N SER A 155 4.19 -3.99 8.99
CA SER A 155 2.79 -3.98 9.38
C SER A 155 2.18 -2.59 9.40
N ALA A 156 0.93 -2.50 8.96
CA ALA A 156 0.10 -1.31 9.16
C ALA A 156 -0.71 -1.38 10.45
N ARG A 157 -0.91 -2.58 10.99
CA ARG A 157 -1.71 -2.87 12.19
C ARG A 157 -0.90 -3.76 13.14
N PRO A 158 0.09 -3.18 13.84
CA PRO A 158 1.00 -3.96 14.69
C PRO A 158 0.27 -4.72 15.81
N ASP A 159 -0.90 -4.25 16.23
CA ASP A 159 -1.70 -4.90 17.27
C ASP A 159 -2.34 -6.23 16.82
N GLU A 160 -2.44 -6.47 15.51
CA GLU A 160 -2.91 -7.74 14.96
C GLU A 160 -1.79 -8.80 14.86
N ILE A 161 -0.53 -8.41 15.06
CA ILE A 161 0.59 -9.36 15.10
C ILE A 161 0.66 -10.01 16.48
N PRO A 162 0.77 -11.36 16.56
CA PRO A 162 0.93 -12.04 17.84
C PRO A 162 2.10 -11.47 18.66
N GLU A 163 1.87 -11.25 19.96
CA GLU A 163 2.86 -10.69 20.88
C GLU A 163 4.15 -11.53 20.90
N THR A 164 4.02 -12.84 20.70
CA THR A 164 5.15 -13.77 20.60
C THR A 164 6.12 -13.44 19.45
N VAL A 165 5.62 -12.89 18.34
CA VAL A 165 6.44 -12.41 17.22
C VAL A 165 6.96 -11.00 17.51
N ARG A 166 6.10 -10.11 18.01
CA ARG A 166 6.47 -8.71 18.29
C ARG A 166 7.63 -8.61 19.28
N SER A 167 7.56 -9.38 20.36
CA SER A 167 8.58 -9.37 21.45
C SER A 167 9.99 -9.81 21.00
N ARG A 168 10.09 -10.47 19.83
CA ARG A 168 11.36 -10.91 19.23
C ARG A 168 11.91 -9.98 18.17
N CYS A 169 11.18 -8.91 17.84
CA CYS A 169 11.56 -7.93 16.83
C CYS A 169 11.93 -6.58 17.46
N GLN A 170 12.93 -5.91 16.90
CA GLN A 170 13.14 -4.50 17.19
C GLN A 170 12.13 -3.67 16.40
N GLU A 171 11.28 -2.94 17.12
CA GLU A 171 10.28 -2.09 16.48
C GLU A 171 10.91 -0.80 15.93
N VAL A 172 10.53 -0.48 14.67
CA VAL A 172 10.90 0.76 13.99
C VAL A 172 9.62 1.44 13.51
N SER A 173 9.29 2.56 14.13
CA SER A 173 8.08 3.30 13.81
C SER A 173 8.27 4.21 12.60
N PHE A 174 7.31 4.15 11.67
CA PHE A 174 7.16 5.01 10.51
C PHE A 174 5.85 5.81 10.64
N PRO A 175 5.87 6.96 11.31
CA PRO A 175 4.67 7.78 11.47
C PRO A 175 4.09 8.23 10.12
N PRO A 176 2.83 8.70 10.10
CA PRO A 176 2.25 9.31 8.90
C PRO A 176 3.12 10.47 8.40
N LEU A 177 3.26 10.59 7.09
CA LEU A 177 3.92 11.75 6.49
C LEU A 177 3.08 13.01 6.73
N SER A 178 3.73 14.14 7.00
CA SER A 178 3.03 15.43 7.15
C SER A 178 2.45 15.89 5.81
N GLU A 179 1.33 16.64 5.84
CA GLU A 179 0.74 17.23 4.64
C GLU A 179 1.75 18.12 3.90
N SER A 180 2.47 18.97 4.66
CA SER A 180 3.51 19.85 4.09
C SER A 180 4.56 19.05 3.32
N PHE A 181 5.07 17.98 3.91
CA PHE A 181 6.09 17.12 3.27
C PHE A 181 5.58 16.49 1.97
N VAL A 182 4.35 15.93 1.98
CA VAL A 182 3.76 15.30 0.78
C VAL A 182 3.54 16.35 -0.31
N VAL A 183 2.98 17.51 0.03
CA VAL A 183 2.73 18.61 -0.93
C VAL A 183 4.04 19.13 -1.52
N GLU A 184 5.03 19.45 -0.69
CA GLU A 184 6.35 19.92 -1.16
C GLU A 184 7.03 18.90 -2.07
N THR A 185 6.89 17.60 -1.77
CA THR A 185 7.44 16.53 -2.60
C THR A 185 6.78 16.51 -3.98
N LEU A 186 5.45 16.61 -4.05
CA LEU A 186 4.72 16.62 -5.31
C LEU A 186 5.02 17.90 -6.12
N VAL A 187 5.11 19.05 -5.46
CA VAL A 187 5.49 20.32 -6.12
C VAL A 187 6.90 20.23 -6.71
N ARG A 188 7.85 19.62 -5.98
CA ARG A 188 9.21 19.37 -6.46
C ARG A 188 9.23 18.41 -7.66
N GLU A 189 8.29 17.50 -7.74
CA GLU A 189 8.06 16.61 -8.90
C GLU A 189 7.39 17.31 -10.10
N GLY A 190 7.05 18.62 -9.99
CA GLY A 190 6.54 19.44 -11.09
C GLY A 190 5.02 19.60 -11.10
N PHE A 191 4.29 19.17 -10.08
CA PHE A 191 2.84 19.31 -10.01
C PHE A 191 2.44 20.66 -9.38
N PRO A 192 1.33 21.31 -9.84
CA PRO A 192 0.80 22.53 -9.23
C PRO A 192 0.43 22.31 -7.75
N GLU A 193 0.67 23.32 -6.91
CA GLU A 193 0.49 23.21 -5.45
C GLU A 193 -0.95 22.89 -5.05
N ASP A 194 -1.93 23.53 -5.68
CA ASP A 194 -3.35 23.29 -5.45
C ASP A 194 -3.74 21.84 -5.74
N ARG A 195 -3.24 21.30 -6.85
CA ARG A 195 -3.44 19.89 -7.25
C ARG A 195 -2.70 18.93 -6.32
N ALA A 196 -1.48 19.27 -5.91
CA ALA A 196 -0.69 18.49 -4.94
C ALA A 196 -1.37 18.43 -3.56
N ARG A 197 -1.91 19.57 -3.09
CA ARG A 197 -2.63 19.67 -1.82
C ARG A 197 -3.92 18.85 -1.83
N LEU A 198 -4.72 18.95 -2.90
CA LEU A 198 -5.92 18.14 -3.07
C LEU A 198 -5.57 16.64 -3.09
N ALA A 199 -4.56 16.24 -3.88
CA ALA A 199 -4.12 14.86 -3.97
C ALA A 199 -3.62 14.32 -2.62
N CYS A 200 -2.88 15.11 -1.84
CA CYS A 200 -2.41 14.75 -0.51
C CYS A 200 -3.59 14.46 0.45
N ARG A 201 -4.57 15.35 0.47
CA ARG A 201 -5.75 15.23 1.35
C ARG A 201 -6.62 14.03 0.98
N LEU A 202 -6.88 13.82 -0.33
CA LEU A 202 -7.61 12.64 -0.82
C LEU A 202 -6.85 11.34 -0.55
N ALA A 203 -5.53 11.38 -0.54
CA ALA A 203 -4.68 10.23 -0.23
C ALA A 203 -4.54 9.93 1.26
N GLY A 204 -5.07 10.79 2.16
CA GLY A 204 -4.88 10.65 3.60
C GLY A 204 -3.40 10.71 4.03
N GLY A 205 -2.58 11.54 3.37
CA GLY A 205 -1.15 11.66 3.63
C GLY A 205 -0.28 10.53 3.06
N ASN A 206 -0.87 9.58 2.33
CA ASN A 206 -0.14 8.52 1.64
C ASN A 206 0.51 9.05 0.36
N LEU A 207 1.85 9.25 0.36
CA LEU A 207 2.59 9.81 -0.77
C LEU A 207 2.45 8.97 -2.05
N GLY A 208 2.46 7.63 -1.94
CA GLY A 208 2.30 6.75 -3.10
C GLY A 208 0.92 6.90 -3.76
N ARG A 209 -0.14 6.99 -2.93
CA ARG A 209 -1.51 7.24 -3.39
C ARG A 209 -1.62 8.66 -3.97
N ALA A 210 -1.06 9.66 -3.30
CA ALA A 210 -1.06 11.05 -3.76
C ALA A 210 -0.38 11.21 -5.13
N ARG A 211 0.77 10.54 -5.35
CA ARG A 211 1.45 10.50 -6.66
C ARG A 211 0.57 9.88 -7.76
N ARG A 212 -0.19 8.83 -7.45
CA ARG A 212 -1.13 8.24 -8.42
C ARG A 212 -2.25 9.22 -8.75
N ILE A 213 -2.84 9.84 -7.75
CA ILE A 213 -3.92 10.83 -7.92
C ILE A 213 -3.45 12.03 -8.75
N VAL A 214 -2.24 12.53 -8.50
CA VAL A 214 -1.76 13.75 -9.16
C VAL A 214 -1.27 13.51 -10.59
N ARG A 215 -0.78 12.31 -10.92
CA ARG A 215 -0.27 11.94 -12.27
C ARG A 215 -1.37 11.64 -13.27
N ASP A 216 -2.46 11.10 -12.80
CA ASP A 216 -3.56 10.73 -13.66
C ASP A 216 -4.32 12.01 -14.07
N GLU A 217 -4.37 12.38 -15.36
CA GLU A 217 -5.24 13.46 -15.86
C GLU A 217 -6.73 13.10 -15.66
N ALA A 218 -7.06 11.80 -15.67
CA ALA A 218 -8.25 11.22 -15.08
C ALA A 218 -8.08 10.92 -13.56
N GLY A 219 -7.01 11.34 -12.88
CA GLY A 219 -6.61 11.00 -11.50
C GLY A 219 -7.59 11.34 -10.41
N LEU A 220 -8.66 12.01 -10.81
CA LEU A 220 -9.90 12.17 -10.09
C LEU A 220 -11.02 11.28 -10.66
N GLY A 221 -10.68 10.34 -11.58
CA GLY A 221 -11.68 9.47 -12.21
C GLY A 221 -12.46 8.63 -11.20
N PHE A 222 -11.79 8.09 -10.17
CA PHE A 222 -12.49 7.41 -9.07
C PHE A 222 -13.35 8.39 -8.24
N ARG A 223 -12.90 9.64 -8.04
CA ARG A 223 -13.65 10.67 -7.33
C ARG A 223 -14.84 11.15 -8.15
N ALA A 224 -14.64 11.42 -9.44
CA ALA A 224 -15.72 11.79 -10.35
C ALA A 224 -16.77 10.68 -10.43
N ALA A 225 -16.35 9.42 -10.60
CA ALA A 225 -17.24 8.26 -10.60
C ALA A 225 -18.01 8.12 -9.27
N ALA A 226 -17.35 8.35 -8.13
CA ALA A 226 -17.97 8.29 -6.81
C ALA A 226 -19.05 9.37 -6.62
N LEU A 227 -18.75 10.63 -6.99
CA LEU A 227 -19.70 11.74 -6.88
C LEU A 227 -20.86 11.58 -7.85
N GLU A 228 -20.60 11.13 -9.07
CA GLU A 228 -21.64 10.84 -10.06
C GLU A 228 -22.54 9.67 -9.64
N ALA A 229 -21.98 8.63 -9.00
CA ALA A 229 -22.73 7.55 -8.40
C ALA A 229 -23.61 8.07 -7.24
N LEU A 230 -23.08 8.96 -6.39
CA LEU A 230 -23.85 9.57 -5.30
C LEU A 230 -25.03 10.38 -5.82
N GLU A 231 -24.85 11.20 -6.87
CA GLU A 231 -25.93 11.91 -7.53
C GLU A 231 -26.98 10.96 -8.12
N THR A 232 -26.52 9.85 -8.72
CA THR A 232 -27.39 8.83 -9.30
C THR A 232 -28.22 8.14 -8.21
N ALA A 233 -27.62 7.86 -7.05
CA ALA A 233 -28.31 7.24 -5.91
C ALA A 233 -29.50 8.09 -5.41
N GLY A 234 -29.43 9.42 -5.54
CA GLY A 234 -30.52 10.34 -5.17
C GLY A 234 -31.70 10.40 -6.17
N ARG A 235 -31.65 9.67 -7.29
CA ARG A 235 -32.65 9.73 -8.37
C ARG A 235 -33.68 8.62 -8.28
N GLY A 236 -34.62 8.76 -7.32
CA GLY A 236 -35.74 7.82 -7.16
C GLY A 236 -35.33 6.43 -6.61
N SER A 237 -36.30 5.52 -6.56
CA SER A 237 -36.16 4.21 -5.89
C SER A 237 -35.13 3.27 -6.54
N ALA A 238 -34.91 3.38 -7.83
CA ALA A 238 -33.88 2.59 -8.55
C ALA A 238 -32.48 3.21 -8.50
N GLY A 239 -32.38 4.46 -8.02
CA GLY A 239 -31.13 5.21 -7.97
C GLY A 239 -29.96 4.49 -7.27
N PRO A 240 -30.17 3.91 -6.08
CA PRO A 240 -29.11 3.19 -5.37
C PRO A 240 -28.50 2.02 -6.14
N LEU A 241 -29.33 1.23 -6.83
CA LEU A 241 -28.87 0.09 -7.63
C LEU A 241 -28.10 0.57 -8.88
N ALA A 242 -28.63 1.61 -9.54
CA ALA A 242 -27.97 2.22 -10.69
C ALA A 242 -26.61 2.86 -10.31
N ALA A 243 -26.52 3.45 -9.11
CA ALA A 243 -25.28 4.00 -8.57
C ALA A 243 -24.21 2.90 -8.35
N ALA A 244 -24.60 1.78 -7.76
CA ALA A 244 -23.72 0.64 -7.54
C ALA A 244 -23.22 0.04 -8.86
N GLU A 245 -24.10 -0.11 -9.85
CA GLU A 245 -23.76 -0.59 -11.19
C GLU A 245 -22.76 0.33 -11.87
N LYS A 246 -23.01 1.66 -11.84
CA LYS A 246 -22.16 2.68 -12.42
C LYS A 246 -20.74 2.67 -11.82
N LEU A 247 -20.64 2.63 -10.48
CA LEU A 247 -19.34 2.60 -9.82
C LEU A 247 -18.58 1.30 -10.09
N THR A 248 -19.29 0.17 -10.14
CA THR A 248 -18.69 -1.12 -10.51
C THR A 248 -18.21 -1.14 -11.96
N ALA A 249 -18.95 -0.53 -12.89
CA ALA A 249 -18.56 -0.41 -14.29
C ALA A 249 -17.30 0.45 -14.44
N ALA A 250 -17.20 1.58 -13.74
CA ALA A 250 -16.02 2.44 -13.74
C ALA A 250 -14.77 1.71 -13.21
N ALA A 251 -14.91 0.88 -12.16
CA ALA A 251 -13.82 0.09 -11.63
C ALA A 251 -13.32 -0.97 -12.63
N LYS A 252 -14.23 -1.62 -13.36
CA LYS A 252 -13.89 -2.58 -14.43
C LYS A 252 -13.18 -1.90 -15.60
N GLU A 253 -13.65 -0.74 -16.00
CA GLU A 253 -13.01 0.06 -17.06
C GLU A 253 -11.59 0.46 -16.66
N PHE A 254 -11.39 0.93 -15.43
CA PHE A 254 -10.07 1.22 -14.88
C PHE A 254 -9.14 0.01 -14.94
N ARG A 255 -9.61 -1.18 -14.51
CA ARG A 255 -8.83 -2.42 -14.62
C ARG A 255 -8.43 -2.72 -16.06
N THR A 256 -9.35 -2.57 -17.01
CA THR A 256 -9.11 -2.87 -18.43
C THR A 256 -8.06 -1.93 -19.03
N ARG A 257 -8.12 -0.64 -18.70
CA ARG A 257 -7.10 0.35 -19.10
C ARG A 257 -5.73 0.01 -18.52
N LEU A 258 -5.69 -0.26 -17.22
CA LEU A 258 -4.44 -0.64 -16.54
C LEU A 258 -3.82 -1.91 -17.15
N ALA A 259 -4.62 -2.92 -17.50
CA ALA A 259 -4.13 -4.13 -18.14
C ALA A 259 -3.47 -3.83 -19.50
N ALA A 260 -4.09 -2.96 -20.31
CA ALA A 260 -3.55 -2.55 -21.60
C ALA A 260 -2.22 -1.76 -21.44
N GLU A 261 -2.13 -0.84 -20.48
CA GLU A 261 -0.89 -0.10 -20.17
C GLU A 261 0.24 -1.05 -19.73
N LEU A 262 -0.09 -2.06 -18.91
CA LEU A 262 0.88 -3.05 -18.44
C LEU A 262 1.36 -3.99 -19.57
N ASP A 263 0.48 -4.30 -20.52
CA ASP A 263 0.85 -5.09 -21.69
C ASP A 263 1.81 -4.33 -22.63
N GLU A 264 1.66 -3.01 -22.73
CA GLU A 264 2.61 -2.17 -23.47
C GLU A 264 4.02 -2.20 -22.86
N GLU A 265 4.15 -2.32 -21.53
CA GLU A 265 5.45 -2.44 -20.84
C GLU A 265 6.22 -3.72 -21.26
N LEU A 266 5.52 -4.73 -21.76
CA LEU A 266 6.14 -5.98 -22.25
C LEU A 266 6.61 -5.89 -23.71
N SER A 267 6.13 -4.92 -24.47
CA SER A 267 6.43 -4.74 -25.91
C SER A 267 7.93 -4.80 -26.25
N PRO A 268 8.87 -4.19 -25.47
CA PRO A 268 10.30 -4.26 -25.76
C PRO A 268 10.93 -5.65 -25.69
N TYR A 269 10.24 -6.62 -25.07
CA TYR A 269 10.71 -8.00 -24.86
C TYR A 269 10.02 -9.02 -25.80
N MET A 270 9.15 -8.54 -26.70
CA MET A 270 8.36 -9.35 -27.60
C MET A 270 8.91 -9.32 -29.02
N ASP A 271 8.83 -10.47 -29.72
CA ASP A 271 9.12 -10.56 -31.16
C ASP A 271 8.00 -9.90 -31.99
N SER A 272 8.21 -9.80 -33.30
CA SER A 272 7.22 -9.25 -34.25
C SER A 272 5.90 -10.05 -34.31
N ARG A 273 5.83 -11.20 -33.68
CA ARG A 273 4.64 -12.06 -33.57
C ARG A 273 4.01 -12.01 -32.18
N GLY A 274 4.46 -11.09 -31.31
CA GLY A 274 3.94 -10.92 -29.94
C GLY A 274 4.33 -12.08 -28.99
N ARG A 275 5.45 -12.76 -29.24
CA ARG A 275 5.97 -13.83 -28.38
C ARG A 275 7.24 -13.36 -27.67
N PRO A 276 7.46 -13.75 -26.41
CA PRO A 276 8.70 -13.44 -25.72
C PRO A 276 9.92 -13.93 -26.48
N GLU A 277 10.91 -13.08 -26.71
CA GLU A 277 12.19 -13.52 -27.22
C GLU A 277 12.84 -14.53 -26.27
N ASP A 278 13.53 -15.54 -26.80
CA ASP A 278 14.07 -16.65 -26.02
C ASP A 278 14.95 -16.21 -24.85
N ALA A 279 15.75 -15.16 -25.06
CA ALA A 279 16.62 -14.59 -24.05
C ALA A 279 15.86 -13.95 -22.86
N TYR A 280 14.60 -13.51 -23.07
CA TYR A 280 13.83 -12.77 -22.07
C TYR A 280 12.64 -13.56 -21.50
N ARG A 281 12.43 -14.84 -21.87
CA ARG A 281 11.28 -15.65 -21.39
C ARG A 281 11.11 -15.63 -19.87
N GLY A 282 12.21 -15.79 -19.13
CA GLY A 282 12.16 -15.76 -17.65
C GLY A 282 11.82 -14.39 -17.07
N VAL A 283 12.27 -13.33 -17.74
CA VAL A 283 11.98 -11.94 -17.35
C VAL A 283 10.52 -11.63 -17.61
N VAL A 284 10.03 -11.93 -18.82
CA VAL A 284 8.65 -11.69 -19.24
C VAL A 284 7.66 -12.42 -18.31
N ARG A 285 7.90 -13.72 -18.05
CA ARG A 285 7.05 -14.49 -17.12
C ARG A 285 6.93 -13.81 -15.75
N ARG A 286 8.04 -13.34 -15.18
CA ARG A 286 8.05 -12.66 -13.88
C ARG A 286 7.28 -11.35 -13.91
N ILE A 287 7.46 -10.55 -14.98
CA ILE A 287 6.73 -9.29 -15.17
C ILE A 287 5.23 -9.60 -15.33
N GLN A 288 4.85 -10.59 -16.13
CA GLN A 288 3.45 -11.00 -16.30
C GLN A 288 2.80 -11.44 -14.98
N GLU A 289 3.48 -12.25 -14.15
CA GLU A 289 2.97 -12.63 -12.83
C GLU A 289 2.77 -11.40 -11.91
N GLN A 290 3.62 -10.38 -12.03
CA GLN A 290 3.47 -9.12 -11.31
C GLN A 290 2.31 -8.29 -11.86
N HIS A 291 2.15 -8.20 -13.19
CA HIS A 291 1.04 -7.53 -13.85
C HIS A 291 -0.30 -8.14 -13.49
N ASP A 292 -0.40 -9.48 -13.50
CA ASP A 292 -1.61 -10.21 -13.12
C ASP A 292 -2.04 -9.92 -11.67
N ARG A 293 -1.07 -9.85 -10.74
CA ARG A 293 -1.35 -9.47 -9.34
C ARG A 293 -1.86 -8.04 -9.26
N ARG A 294 -1.21 -7.11 -9.98
CA ARG A 294 -1.59 -5.68 -9.99
C ARG A 294 -2.99 -5.48 -10.59
N THR A 295 -3.28 -6.15 -11.70
CA THR A 295 -4.58 -6.08 -12.39
C THR A 295 -5.72 -6.66 -11.53
N ARG A 296 -5.48 -7.77 -10.83
CA ARG A 296 -6.47 -8.34 -9.90
C ARG A 296 -6.82 -7.42 -8.73
N ARG A 297 -5.87 -6.61 -8.26
CA ARG A 297 -6.11 -5.64 -7.17
C ARG A 297 -6.72 -4.33 -7.65
N ALA A 298 -6.60 -4.01 -8.93
CA ALA A 298 -6.96 -2.70 -9.48
C ALA A 298 -8.41 -2.29 -9.25
N GLU A 299 -9.39 -3.19 -9.42
CA GLU A 299 -10.80 -2.89 -9.17
C GLU A 299 -11.05 -2.53 -7.70
N ARG A 300 -10.46 -3.29 -6.76
CA ARG A 300 -10.61 -3.04 -5.32
C ARG A 300 -9.96 -1.72 -4.91
N GLU A 301 -8.75 -1.44 -5.43
CA GLU A 301 -8.05 -0.18 -5.17
C GLU A 301 -8.82 1.03 -5.70
N PHE A 302 -9.45 0.88 -6.87
CA PHE A 302 -10.32 1.92 -7.43
C PHE A 302 -11.54 2.15 -6.54
N LEU A 303 -12.26 1.08 -6.16
CA LEU A 303 -13.44 1.17 -5.30
C LEU A 303 -13.10 1.74 -3.92
N ASP A 304 -12.02 1.28 -3.27
CA ASP A 304 -11.55 1.83 -1.99
C ASP A 304 -11.27 3.34 -2.10
N SER A 305 -10.60 3.77 -3.18
CA SER A 305 -10.32 5.19 -3.43
C SER A 305 -11.59 6.00 -3.67
N ALA A 306 -12.58 5.43 -4.36
CA ALA A 306 -13.88 6.05 -4.59
C ALA A 306 -14.67 6.20 -3.28
N LEU A 307 -14.68 5.17 -2.43
CA LEU A 307 -15.35 5.21 -1.13
C LEU A 307 -14.68 6.19 -0.17
N LEU A 308 -13.34 6.28 -0.18
CA LEU A 308 -12.61 7.32 0.55
C LEU A 308 -13.00 8.73 0.10
N ALA A 309 -13.20 8.93 -1.21
CA ALA A 309 -13.66 10.22 -1.73
C ALA A 309 -15.09 10.56 -1.25
N LEU A 310 -15.99 9.58 -1.15
CA LEU A 310 -17.33 9.77 -0.55
C LEU A 310 -17.24 10.06 0.96
N SER A 311 -16.39 9.34 1.69
CA SER A 311 -16.15 9.60 3.11
C SER A 311 -15.65 11.02 3.34
N ALA A 312 -14.67 11.48 2.53
CA ALA A 312 -14.18 12.86 2.55
C ALA A 312 -15.27 13.88 2.23
N TYR A 313 -16.16 13.60 1.28
CA TYR A 313 -17.29 14.46 0.94
C TYR A 313 -18.24 14.65 2.14
N TYR A 314 -18.63 13.58 2.84
CA TYR A 314 -19.50 13.68 4.02
C TYR A 314 -18.79 14.34 5.20
N ARG A 315 -17.51 14.06 5.41
CA ARG A 315 -16.69 14.73 6.43
C ARG A 315 -16.64 16.24 6.22
N ASP A 316 -16.46 16.68 4.99
CA ASP A 316 -16.43 18.11 4.64
C ASP A 316 -17.76 18.80 4.95
N ARG A 317 -18.90 18.11 4.76
CA ARG A 317 -20.21 18.63 5.14
C ARG A 317 -20.32 18.84 6.66
N VAL A 318 -19.85 17.89 7.45
CA VAL A 318 -19.79 18.03 8.91
C VAL A 318 -18.88 19.19 9.31
N ALA A 319 -17.72 19.31 8.70
CA ALA A 319 -16.77 20.39 8.97
C ALA A 319 -17.36 21.78 8.66
N VAL A 320 -18.04 21.92 7.52
CA VAL A 320 -18.71 23.18 7.14
C VAL A 320 -19.82 23.51 8.13
N ALA A 321 -20.67 22.55 8.51
CA ALA A 321 -21.75 22.75 9.48
C ALA A 321 -21.23 23.13 10.87
N ALA A 322 -20.06 22.61 11.27
CA ALA A 322 -19.39 22.94 12.52
C ALA A 322 -18.59 24.26 12.47
N GLY A 323 -18.60 24.99 11.35
CA GLY A 323 -17.83 26.24 11.18
C GLY A 323 -16.33 26.05 10.94
N ALA A 324 -15.87 24.81 10.73
CA ALA A 324 -14.46 24.46 10.49
C ALA A 324 -14.14 24.36 9.00
N GLY A 325 -14.46 25.41 8.22
CA GLY A 325 -14.29 25.42 6.78
C GLY A 325 -12.86 25.38 6.26
N ASP A 326 -11.88 25.62 7.10
CA ASP A 326 -10.44 25.56 6.84
C ASP A 326 -9.90 24.12 6.73
N VAL A 327 -10.59 23.13 7.34
CA VAL A 327 -10.20 21.71 7.27
C VAL A 327 -10.88 20.93 6.12
N VAL A 328 -11.62 21.62 5.25
CA VAL A 328 -12.32 21.01 4.09
C VAL A 328 -11.32 20.45 3.08
N ILE A 329 -11.53 19.20 2.64
CA ILE A 329 -10.69 18.54 1.64
C ILE A 329 -11.10 18.95 0.23
N ASN A 330 -12.41 18.94 -0.07
CA ASN A 330 -12.98 19.15 -1.40
C ASN A 330 -13.30 20.65 -1.62
N LEU A 331 -12.26 21.47 -1.78
CA LEU A 331 -12.42 22.91 -1.95
C LEU A 331 -13.24 23.30 -3.21
N ASP A 332 -13.17 22.47 -4.24
CA ASP A 332 -13.91 22.64 -5.50
C ASP A 332 -15.42 22.38 -5.36
N LEU A 333 -15.84 21.60 -4.35
CA LEU A 333 -17.26 21.35 -4.06
C LEU A 333 -17.89 22.39 -3.12
N ARG A 334 -17.09 23.30 -2.58
CA ARG A 334 -17.54 24.36 -1.67
C ARG A 334 -18.62 25.27 -2.27
N ALA A 335 -18.59 25.44 -3.58
CA ALA A 335 -19.53 26.29 -4.33
C ALA A 335 -20.80 25.55 -4.80
N ALA A 336 -20.74 24.23 -4.89
CA ALA A 336 -21.88 23.40 -5.27
C ALA A 336 -22.70 23.05 -4.03
N GLY A 337 -23.69 23.81 -3.68
CA GLY A 337 -24.66 23.53 -2.61
C GLY A 337 -25.31 22.15 -2.78
N GLY A 338 -24.54 21.08 -2.48
CA GLY A 338 -24.86 19.70 -2.77
C GLY A 338 -26.06 19.22 -1.97
N ARG A 339 -27.04 18.60 -2.65
CA ARG A 339 -28.10 17.81 -2.04
C ARG A 339 -27.49 16.53 -1.45
N GLY A 340 -27.61 16.32 -0.16
CA GLY A 340 -27.16 15.11 0.53
C GLY A 340 -27.81 15.05 1.91
N PRO A 341 -27.58 13.97 2.70
CA PRO A 341 -28.14 13.83 4.03
C PRO A 341 -27.93 15.08 4.86
N SER A 342 -28.89 15.38 5.75
CA SER A 342 -28.77 16.48 6.71
C SER A 342 -27.51 16.32 7.57
N ASP A 343 -27.00 17.41 8.13
CA ASP A 343 -25.76 17.40 8.93
C ASP A 343 -25.80 16.39 10.09
N GLY A 344 -27.00 16.07 10.63
CA GLY A 344 -27.18 15.06 11.66
C GLY A 344 -26.99 13.60 11.19
N THR A 345 -27.07 13.32 9.89
CA THR A 345 -26.96 11.97 9.31
C THR A 345 -25.61 11.70 8.62
N ALA A 346 -24.77 12.73 8.47
CA ALA A 346 -23.49 12.58 7.80
C ALA A 346 -22.55 11.59 8.50
N GLY A 347 -22.56 11.52 9.85
CA GLY A 347 -21.81 10.52 10.62
C GLY A 347 -22.28 9.09 10.33
N GLN A 348 -23.58 8.87 10.18
CA GLN A 348 -24.15 7.55 9.82
C GLN A 348 -23.80 7.17 8.37
N ALA A 349 -23.76 8.16 7.47
CA ALA A 349 -23.32 7.96 6.08
C ALA A 349 -21.85 7.53 6.02
N MET A 350 -20.98 8.19 6.78
CA MET A 350 -19.58 7.79 6.90
C MET A 350 -19.43 6.37 7.47
N GLY A 351 -20.21 6.00 8.49
CA GLY A 351 -20.24 4.65 9.04
C GLY A 351 -20.63 3.60 7.99
N ALA A 352 -21.65 3.86 7.18
CA ALA A 352 -22.07 2.95 6.10
C ALA A 352 -20.98 2.79 5.01
N ILE A 353 -20.22 3.85 4.72
CA ILE A 353 -19.10 3.83 3.78
C ILE A 353 -17.94 3.01 4.36
N GLU A 354 -17.58 3.20 5.62
CA GLU A 354 -16.50 2.44 6.27
C GLU A 354 -16.82 0.95 6.38
N GLU A 355 -18.08 0.57 6.69
CA GLU A 355 -18.51 -0.83 6.62
C GLU A 355 -18.35 -1.41 5.22
N ALA A 356 -18.74 -0.68 4.17
CA ALA A 356 -18.58 -1.14 2.80
C ALA A 356 -17.08 -1.28 2.42
N ARG A 357 -16.22 -0.39 2.90
CA ARG A 357 -14.78 -0.49 2.71
C ARG A 357 -14.19 -1.72 3.40
N ALA A 358 -14.59 -1.99 4.63
CA ALA A 358 -14.17 -3.17 5.38
C ALA A 358 -14.59 -4.46 4.66
N ASP A 359 -15.85 -4.53 4.18
CA ASP A 359 -16.34 -5.68 3.43
C ASP A 359 -15.62 -5.90 2.09
N LEU A 360 -15.22 -4.82 1.39
CA LEU A 360 -14.45 -4.91 0.15
C LEU A 360 -12.98 -5.28 0.40
N ALA A 361 -12.45 -4.94 1.58
CA ALA A 361 -11.10 -5.32 1.99
C ALA A 361 -11.02 -6.79 2.43
N ASP A 362 -12.13 -7.32 2.98
CA ASP A 362 -12.25 -8.74 3.32
C ASP A 362 -12.34 -9.55 2.00
N GLU A 363 -11.33 -10.39 1.74
CA GLU A 363 -11.24 -11.20 0.52
C GLU A 363 -12.18 -12.41 0.50
N THR A 364 -13.09 -12.54 1.47
CA THR A 364 -14.17 -13.51 1.46
C THR A 364 -15.15 -13.14 0.36
N ASN A 365 -15.02 -13.70 -0.82
CA ASN A 365 -15.92 -13.76 -2.01
C ASN A 365 -17.22 -12.90 -2.02
N LEU A 366 -17.23 -11.76 -1.32
CA LEU A 366 -18.35 -10.82 -1.35
C LEU A 366 -18.37 -10.16 -2.73
N ASN A 367 -19.55 -10.22 -3.38
CA ASN A 367 -19.73 -9.54 -4.65
C ASN A 367 -19.69 -8.02 -4.43
N PRO A 368 -18.68 -7.30 -4.99
CA PRO A 368 -18.54 -5.87 -4.78
C PRO A 368 -19.80 -5.06 -5.11
N ARG A 369 -20.56 -5.50 -6.11
CA ARG A 369 -21.82 -4.86 -6.49
C ARG A 369 -22.84 -4.90 -5.35
N LEU A 370 -23.02 -6.03 -4.68
CA LEU A 370 -23.98 -6.17 -3.56
C LEU A 370 -23.58 -5.31 -2.35
N VAL A 371 -22.29 -5.23 -2.06
CA VAL A 371 -21.76 -4.35 -1.01
C VAL A 371 -22.12 -2.89 -1.30
N LEU A 372 -21.88 -2.45 -2.54
CA LEU A 372 -22.20 -1.09 -2.97
C LEU A 372 -23.71 -0.82 -3.00
N GLU A 373 -24.53 -1.76 -3.47
CA GLU A 373 -26.00 -1.65 -3.45
C GLU A 373 -26.50 -1.44 -2.03
N ARG A 374 -26.04 -2.25 -1.07
CA ARG A 374 -26.38 -2.09 0.36
C ARG A 374 -25.99 -0.71 0.89
N MET A 375 -24.76 -0.26 0.58
CA MET A 375 -24.28 1.04 0.99
C MET A 375 -25.13 2.18 0.41
N PHE A 376 -25.36 2.20 -0.90
CA PHE A 376 -26.15 3.27 -1.54
C PHE A 376 -27.61 3.28 -1.11
N LEU A 377 -28.23 2.13 -0.81
CA LEU A 377 -29.55 2.05 -0.22
C LEU A 377 -29.60 2.74 1.15
N ARG A 378 -28.59 2.50 2.01
CA ARG A 378 -28.48 3.19 3.31
C ARG A 378 -28.28 4.70 3.13
N LEU A 379 -27.39 5.12 2.22
CA LEU A 379 -27.15 6.55 1.94
C LEU A 379 -28.41 7.25 1.43
N SER A 380 -29.18 6.61 0.56
CA SER A 380 -30.44 7.13 0.06
C SER A 380 -31.50 7.27 1.15
N ALA A 381 -31.62 6.29 2.05
CA ALA A 381 -32.50 6.34 3.20
C ALA A 381 -32.20 7.50 4.15
N LEU A 382 -30.88 7.74 4.41
CA LEU A 382 -30.40 8.86 5.23
C LEU A 382 -30.63 10.24 4.57
N SER A 383 -30.73 10.29 3.24
CA SER A 383 -31.00 11.53 2.50
C SER A 383 -32.47 11.88 2.44
N ALA A 384 -33.37 10.90 2.70
CA ALA A 384 -34.81 11.06 2.70
C ALA A 384 -35.36 11.41 4.07
N ALA A 385 -34.61 11.19 5.15
CA ALA A 385 -34.93 11.52 6.54
C ALA A 385 -34.49 12.94 6.89
#